data_d83832eb505d25ced0b561982cd66b42
#
_entry.id   d83832eb505d25ced0b561982cd66b42
#
_cell.length_a   1.000
_cell.length_b   1.000
_cell.length_c   1.000
_cell.angle_alpha   90.00
_cell.angle_beta   90.00
_cell.angle_gamma   90.00
#
_symmetry.space_group_name_H-M   'P 1'
#
loop_
_entity.id
_entity.type
_entity.pdbx_description
1 polymer ?
#
loop_
_entity_poly.entity_id
_entity_poly.type
_entity_poly.pdbx_seq_one_letter_code
_entity_poly.pdbx_strand_id
1 'polypeptide(L)'
;MKQHSSVFMLFVRSSFYKVLLLLLAMIAAEGVWFYKTIQGMLEKNQKEGNFPVMTPEVVFEEAHLMVFFALAVIILTAILAYVGRSTSGHQEYTWYRLSITPKSIFLWQTLYNCCCFLLLWFVQAALAFGLCMYYIKTADEGAVTHQSLF
;
A
#
# COMPACT_ATOMS: atom_id res chain seq x y z
N MET A 1 33.33 -3.96 -3.49
CA MET A 1 31.92 -4.17 -3.82
C MET A 1 31.16 -4.99 -2.78
N LYS A 2 31.71 -6.01 -2.12
CA LYS A 2 31.01 -6.84 -1.11
C LYS A 2 30.55 -6.08 0.15
N GLN A 3 31.25 -5.05 0.58
CA GLN A 3 30.93 -4.29 1.80
C GLN A 3 29.66 -3.41 1.66
N HIS A 4 29.42 -2.83 0.49
CA HIS A 4 28.24 -2.00 0.24
C HIS A 4 26.94 -2.80 0.21
N SER A 5 26.99 -4.02 -0.32
CA SER A 5 25.87 -4.96 -0.32
C SER A 5 25.44 -5.39 1.10
N SER A 6 26.40 -5.51 2.01
CA SER A 6 26.13 -5.89 3.41
C SER A 6 25.36 -4.82 4.18
N VAL A 7 25.62 -3.53 3.90
CA VAL A 7 24.92 -2.40 4.53
C VAL A 7 23.47 -2.36 4.11
N PHE A 8 23.20 -2.46 2.82
CA PHE A 8 21.83 -2.51 2.30
C PHE A 8 21.05 -3.70 2.88
N MET A 9 21.67 -4.86 2.94
CA MET A 9 21.05 -6.07 3.48
C MET A 9 20.69 -5.95 4.99
N LEU A 10 21.45 -5.18 5.75
CA LEU A 10 21.18 -4.87 7.15
C LEU A 10 19.90 -4.02 7.31
N PHE A 11 19.72 -2.99 6.48
CA PHE A 11 18.50 -2.17 6.47
C PHE A 11 17.28 -3.00 6.07
N VAL A 12 17.41 -3.79 5.00
CA VAL A 12 16.34 -4.69 4.54
C VAL A 12 15.93 -5.63 5.67
N ARG A 13 16.87 -6.32 6.31
CA ARG A 13 16.58 -7.28 7.38
C ARG A 13 15.90 -6.65 8.60
N SER A 14 16.26 -5.42 8.95
CA SER A 14 15.68 -4.72 10.11
C SER A 14 14.26 -4.20 9.88
N SER A 15 13.93 -3.81 8.65
CA SER A 15 12.69 -3.11 8.33
C SER A 15 11.71 -3.93 7.49
N PHE A 16 12.19 -4.97 6.82
CA PHE A 16 11.42 -5.73 5.84
C PHE A 16 10.07 -6.21 6.38
N TYR A 17 10.07 -6.84 7.54
CA TYR A 17 8.83 -7.36 8.13
C TYR A 17 7.84 -6.24 8.48
N LYS A 18 8.32 -5.08 8.93
CA LYS A 18 7.47 -3.94 9.28
C LYS A 18 6.81 -3.33 8.05
N VAL A 19 7.60 -3.18 6.97
CA VAL A 19 7.10 -2.67 5.69
C VAL A 19 6.13 -3.66 5.06
N LEU A 20 6.45 -4.96 5.07
CA LEU A 20 5.59 -6.00 4.53
C LEU A 20 4.27 -6.09 5.30
N LEU A 21 4.30 -6.01 6.62
CA LEU A 21 3.11 -6.02 7.45
C LEU A 21 2.23 -4.79 7.18
N LEU A 22 2.83 -3.61 7.00
CA LEU A 22 2.12 -2.40 6.62
C LEU A 22 1.41 -2.56 5.26
N LEU A 23 2.12 -3.10 4.25
CA LEU A 23 1.53 -3.34 2.92
C LEU A 23 0.35 -4.32 2.98
N LEU A 24 0.50 -5.41 3.73
CA LEU A 24 -0.58 -6.38 3.91
C LEU A 24 -1.78 -5.78 4.64
N ALA A 25 -1.54 -4.97 5.67
CA ALA A 25 -2.60 -4.28 6.41
C ALA A 25 -3.34 -3.28 5.51
N MET A 26 -2.63 -2.54 4.66
CA MET A 26 -3.21 -1.62 3.68
C MET A 26 -4.10 -2.37 2.68
N ILE A 27 -3.59 -3.43 2.06
CA ILE A 27 -4.34 -4.25 1.10
C ILE A 27 -5.61 -4.81 1.75
N ALA A 28 -5.51 -5.33 2.97
CA ALA A 28 -6.65 -5.88 3.68
C ALA A 28 -7.69 -4.80 4.03
N ALA A 29 -7.25 -3.65 4.51
CA ALA A 29 -8.13 -2.55 4.88
C ALA A 29 -8.89 -2.00 3.65
N GLU A 30 -8.17 -1.71 2.57
CA GLU A 30 -8.77 -1.20 1.34
C GLU A 30 -9.69 -2.23 0.68
N GLY A 31 -9.30 -3.49 0.62
CA GLY A 31 -10.11 -4.55 0.05
C GLY A 31 -11.42 -4.78 0.82
N VAL A 32 -11.36 -4.85 2.15
CA VAL A 32 -12.56 -5.02 2.99
C VAL A 32 -13.48 -3.81 2.90
N TRP A 33 -12.91 -2.60 2.93
CA TRP A 33 -13.72 -1.38 2.87
C TRP A 33 -14.39 -1.22 1.50
N PHE A 34 -13.67 -1.45 0.42
CA PHE A 34 -14.19 -1.44 -0.95
C PHE A 34 -15.32 -2.46 -1.13
N TYR A 35 -15.14 -3.68 -0.64
CA TYR A 35 -16.18 -4.71 -0.68
C TYR A 35 -17.45 -4.29 0.05
N LYS A 36 -17.33 -3.71 1.25
CA LYS A 36 -18.48 -3.19 2.00
C LYS A 36 -19.19 -2.03 1.28
N THR A 37 -18.42 -1.15 0.64
CA THR A 37 -18.97 -0.02 -0.14
C THR A 37 -19.80 -0.55 -1.31
N ILE A 38 -19.30 -1.53 -2.06
CA ILE A 38 -20.06 -2.15 -3.16
C ILE A 38 -21.33 -2.81 -2.65
N GLN A 39 -21.28 -3.58 -1.57
CA GLN A 39 -22.47 -4.22 -1.02
C GLN A 39 -23.52 -3.18 -0.56
N GLY A 40 -23.09 -2.13 0.11
CA GLY A 40 -23.98 -1.05 0.52
C GLY A 40 -24.64 -0.33 -0.66
N MET A 41 -23.92 -0.15 -1.77
CA MET A 41 -24.47 0.42 -3.00
C MET A 41 -25.50 -0.51 -3.67
N LEU A 42 -25.19 -1.80 -3.74
CA LEU A 42 -26.10 -2.80 -4.32
C LEU A 42 -27.43 -2.87 -3.52
N GLU A 43 -27.36 -2.85 -2.19
CA GLU A 43 -28.57 -2.84 -1.35
C GLU A 43 -29.41 -1.56 -1.52
N LYS A 44 -28.78 -0.40 -1.65
CA LYS A 44 -29.48 0.87 -1.92
C LYS A 44 -30.19 0.84 -3.27
N ASN A 45 -29.49 0.37 -4.31
CA ASN A 45 -30.06 0.29 -5.66
C ASN A 45 -31.23 -0.69 -5.74
N GLN A 46 -31.20 -1.80 -5.02
CA GLN A 46 -32.31 -2.74 -4.95
C GLN A 46 -33.58 -2.11 -4.32
N LYS A 47 -33.40 -1.19 -3.36
CA LYS A 47 -34.53 -0.53 -2.68
C LYS A 47 -35.15 0.59 -3.50
N GLU A 48 -34.36 1.27 -4.33
CA GLU A 48 -34.80 2.46 -5.08
C GLU A 48 -35.23 2.16 -6.52
N GLY A 49 -35.01 0.94 -7.03
CA GLY A 49 -35.43 0.51 -8.38
C GLY A 49 -34.72 1.27 -9.53
N ASN A 50 -33.79 2.14 -9.22
CA ASN A 50 -32.98 2.88 -10.18
C ASN A 50 -31.56 2.36 -10.10
N PHE A 51 -31.02 1.91 -11.23
CA PHE A 51 -29.62 1.55 -11.37
C PHE A 51 -28.83 2.72 -11.99
N PRO A 52 -28.36 3.70 -11.21
CA PRO A 52 -27.36 4.58 -11.74
C PRO A 52 -26.09 3.75 -11.95
N VAL A 53 -25.64 3.60 -13.19
CA VAL A 53 -24.30 3.12 -13.49
C VAL A 53 -23.35 4.13 -12.86
N MET A 54 -22.91 3.87 -11.65
CA MET A 54 -21.94 4.73 -10.99
C MET A 54 -20.60 4.59 -11.71
N THR A 55 -19.98 5.72 -12.02
CA THR A 55 -18.65 5.70 -12.60
C THR A 55 -17.67 5.13 -11.57
N PRO A 56 -16.62 4.40 -11.98
CA PRO A 56 -15.60 3.86 -11.05
C PRO A 56 -15.01 4.92 -10.12
N GLU A 57 -14.93 6.17 -10.58
CA GLU A 57 -14.43 7.31 -9.81
C GLU A 57 -15.23 7.56 -8.53
N VAL A 58 -16.56 7.55 -8.62
CA VAL A 58 -17.45 7.75 -7.47
C VAL A 58 -17.29 6.62 -6.45
N VAL A 59 -17.13 5.38 -6.92
CA VAL A 59 -16.92 4.22 -6.04
C VAL A 59 -15.59 4.31 -5.30
N PHE A 60 -14.53 4.76 -5.96
CA PHE A 60 -13.22 4.97 -5.34
C PHE A 60 -13.22 6.10 -4.32
N GLU A 61 -13.99 7.17 -4.59
CA GLU A 61 -14.14 8.29 -3.67
C GLU A 61 -14.91 7.87 -2.42
N GLU A 62 -16.04 7.19 -2.55
CA GLU A 62 -16.83 6.67 -1.41
C GLU A 62 -16.07 5.58 -0.62
N ALA A 63 -15.23 4.78 -1.28
CA ALA A 63 -14.37 3.80 -0.63
C ALA A 63 -13.17 4.42 0.10
N HIS A 64 -12.99 5.75 0.05
CA HIS A 64 -11.92 6.47 0.74
C HIS A 64 -10.50 5.92 0.50
N LEU A 65 -10.24 5.35 -0.68
CA LEU A 65 -8.94 4.72 -1.01
C LEU A 65 -7.75 5.68 -0.83
N MET A 66 -7.93 6.95 -1.18
CA MET A 66 -6.90 7.98 -1.01
C MET A 66 -6.56 8.23 0.46
N VAL A 67 -7.53 8.09 1.38
CA VAL A 67 -7.31 8.27 2.82
C VAL A 67 -6.47 7.13 3.38
N PHE A 68 -6.77 5.88 3.00
CA PHE A 68 -5.99 4.71 3.40
C PHE A 68 -4.55 4.78 2.88
N PHE A 69 -4.38 5.19 1.63
CA PHE A 69 -3.05 5.41 1.05
C PHE A 69 -2.27 6.50 1.80
N ALA A 70 -2.89 7.64 2.09
CA ALA A 70 -2.25 8.73 2.85
C ALA A 70 -1.82 8.27 4.24
N LEU A 71 -2.67 7.50 4.95
CA LEU A 71 -2.33 6.90 6.23
C LEU A 71 -1.15 5.93 6.11
N ALA A 72 -1.13 5.09 5.08
CA ALA A 72 -0.03 4.16 4.83
C ALA A 72 1.30 4.90 4.59
N VAL A 73 1.29 6.02 3.84
CA VAL A 73 2.47 6.88 3.62
C VAL A 73 2.98 7.47 4.94
N ILE A 74 2.08 7.97 5.79
CA ILE A 74 2.43 8.54 7.10
C ILE A 74 3.07 7.47 7.99
N ILE A 75 2.45 6.28 8.08
CA ILE A 75 2.95 5.18 8.90
C ILE A 75 4.30 4.68 8.35
N LEU A 76 4.44 4.54 7.03
CA LEU A 76 5.71 4.15 6.40
C LEU A 76 6.81 5.16 6.75
N THR A 77 6.53 6.45 6.64
CA THR A 77 7.48 7.51 6.99
C THR A 77 7.92 7.40 8.45
N ALA A 78 6.97 7.15 9.37
CA ALA A 78 7.27 6.95 10.78
C ALA A 78 8.14 5.71 11.03
N ILE A 79 7.84 4.59 10.37
CA ILE A 79 8.64 3.35 10.45
C ILE A 79 10.07 3.61 9.99
N LEU A 80 10.24 4.25 8.83
CA LEU A 80 11.56 4.53 8.25
C LEU A 80 12.36 5.51 9.10
N ALA A 81 11.71 6.55 9.66
CA ALA A 81 12.34 7.49 10.58
C ALA A 81 12.78 6.81 11.88
N TYR A 82 11.95 5.91 12.43
CA TYR A 82 12.30 5.15 13.64
C TYR A 82 13.47 4.21 13.39
N VAL A 83 13.49 3.52 12.26
CA VAL A 83 14.60 2.63 11.88
C VAL A 83 15.89 3.41 11.71
N GLY A 84 15.85 4.58 11.08
CA GLY A 84 17.01 5.48 10.95
C GLY A 84 17.58 5.93 12.30
N ARG A 85 16.72 6.10 13.31
CA ARG A 85 17.12 6.54 14.65
C ARG A 85 17.60 5.40 15.54
N SER A 86 17.00 4.22 15.41
CA SER A 86 17.38 3.02 16.18
C SER A 86 18.76 2.48 15.80
N THR A 87 19.24 2.81 14.60
CA THR A 87 20.58 2.43 14.14
C THR A 87 21.72 3.16 14.88
N SER A 88 21.44 4.26 15.57
CA SER A 88 22.49 5.09 16.20
C SER A 88 23.04 4.54 17.52
N GLY A 89 22.37 3.61 18.19
CA GLY A 89 22.81 3.16 19.51
C GLY A 89 23.64 1.86 19.55
N HIS A 90 23.20 0.80 18.89
CA HIS A 90 23.85 -0.52 18.93
C HIS A 90 24.59 -0.87 17.64
N GLN A 91 24.21 -0.25 16.54
CA GLN A 91 24.86 -0.46 15.25
C GLN A 91 26.08 0.46 15.03
N GLU A 92 26.23 1.51 15.82
CA GLU A 92 27.40 2.40 15.75
C GLU A 92 28.70 1.59 15.89
N TYR A 93 28.73 0.60 16.78
CA TYR A 93 29.87 -0.30 16.96
C TYR A 93 30.17 -1.15 15.71
N THR A 94 29.13 -1.53 14.99
CA THR A 94 29.26 -2.33 13.75
C THR A 94 29.72 -1.46 12.58
N TRP A 95 29.29 -0.20 12.54
CA TRP A 95 29.66 0.76 11.51
C TRP A 95 31.14 1.17 11.61
N TYR A 96 31.64 1.40 12.82
CA TYR A 96 33.07 1.70 13.05
C TYR A 96 33.99 0.53 12.61
N ARG A 97 33.51 -0.70 12.74
CA ARG A 97 34.25 -1.90 12.32
C ARG A 97 34.32 -2.10 10.82
N LEU A 98 33.37 -1.53 10.06
CA LEU A 98 33.26 -1.71 8.61
C LEU A 98 34.05 -0.68 7.79
N SER A 99 34.73 0.29 8.41
CA SER A 99 35.52 1.37 7.73
C SER A 99 34.72 2.08 6.63
N ILE A 100 33.40 2.26 6.82
CA ILE A 100 32.51 2.87 5.83
C ILE A 100 32.33 4.35 6.18
N THR A 101 32.42 5.21 5.17
CA THR A 101 32.23 6.65 5.36
C THR A 101 30.74 6.96 5.71
N PRO A 102 30.48 7.88 6.65
CA PRO A 102 29.09 8.26 7.03
C PRO A 102 28.24 8.69 5.84
N LYS A 103 28.85 9.32 4.83
CA LYS A 103 28.18 9.71 3.58
C LYS A 103 27.63 8.51 2.80
N SER A 104 28.37 7.41 2.78
CA SER A 104 27.93 6.20 2.10
C SER A 104 26.75 5.53 2.81
N ILE A 105 26.73 5.54 4.14
CA ILE A 105 25.62 5.00 4.94
C ILE A 105 24.33 5.79 4.67
N PHE A 106 24.43 7.12 4.70
CA PHE A 106 23.29 8.01 4.42
C PHE A 106 22.74 7.78 3.00
N LEU A 107 23.60 7.62 2.01
CA LEU A 107 23.19 7.37 0.62
C LEU A 107 22.43 6.03 0.50
N TRP A 108 22.92 4.97 1.12
CA TRP A 108 22.25 3.67 1.12
C TRP A 108 20.92 3.68 1.87
N GLN A 109 20.84 4.42 2.97
CA GLN A 109 19.57 4.62 3.70
C GLN A 109 18.56 5.36 2.85
N THR A 110 18.97 6.45 2.18
CA THR A 110 18.09 7.21 1.28
C THR A 110 17.59 6.36 0.12
N LEU A 111 18.49 5.56 -0.48
CA LEU A 111 18.14 4.64 -1.56
C LEU A 111 17.11 3.60 -1.08
N TYR A 112 17.33 3.02 0.09
CA TYR A 112 16.38 2.07 0.69
C TYR A 112 15.01 2.70 0.95
N ASN A 113 14.97 3.90 1.50
CA ASN A 113 13.73 4.64 1.74
C ASN A 113 12.98 4.89 0.42
N CYS A 114 13.70 5.33 -0.62
CA CYS A 114 13.14 5.54 -1.95
C CYS A 114 12.52 4.25 -2.52
N CYS A 115 13.22 3.12 -2.40
CA CYS A 115 12.70 1.82 -2.82
C CYS A 115 11.41 1.43 -2.06
N CYS A 116 11.33 1.69 -0.75
CA CYS A 116 10.14 1.41 0.04
C CYS A 116 8.93 2.27 -0.41
N PHE A 117 9.13 3.55 -0.70
CA PHE A 117 8.06 4.41 -1.22
C PHE A 117 7.62 4.00 -2.62
N LEU A 118 8.55 3.66 -3.51
CA LEU A 118 8.22 3.16 -4.85
C LEU A 118 7.42 1.85 -4.76
N LEU A 119 7.80 0.95 -3.86
CA LEU A 119 7.11 -0.31 -3.64
C LEU A 119 5.67 -0.08 -3.14
N LEU A 120 5.48 0.83 -2.17
CA LEU A 120 4.15 1.23 -1.70
C LEU A 120 3.29 1.77 -2.86
N TRP A 121 3.87 2.62 -3.69
CA TRP A 121 3.18 3.21 -4.84
C TRP A 121 2.78 2.16 -5.89
N PHE A 122 3.66 1.21 -6.18
CA PHE A 122 3.35 0.11 -7.08
C PHE A 122 2.24 -0.79 -6.55
N VAL A 123 2.28 -1.10 -5.25
CA VAL A 123 1.23 -1.92 -4.62
C VAL A 123 -0.11 -1.20 -4.68
N GLN A 124 -0.13 0.12 -4.41
CA GLN A 124 -1.35 0.91 -4.50
C GLN A 124 -1.92 0.95 -5.93
N ALA A 125 -1.08 1.18 -6.93
CA ALA A 125 -1.50 1.18 -8.33
C ALA A 125 -2.07 -0.18 -8.76
N ALA A 126 -1.40 -1.27 -8.39
CA ALA A 126 -1.86 -2.62 -8.68
C ALA A 126 -3.19 -2.94 -8.00
N LEU A 127 -3.36 -2.49 -6.75
CA LEU A 127 -4.58 -2.69 -5.97
C LEU A 127 -5.74 -1.88 -6.57
N ALA A 128 -5.54 -0.62 -6.90
CA ALA A 128 -6.54 0.21 -7.54
C ALA A 128 -7.00 -0.37 -8.88
N PHE A 129 -6.05 -0.86 -9.70
CA PHE A 129 -6.36 -1.54 -10.94
C PHE A 129 -7.16 -2.83 -10.72
N GLY A 130 -6.76 -3.67 -9.76
CA GLY A 130 -7.45 -4.90 -9.41
C GLY A 130 -8.88 -4.66 -8.92
N LEU A 131 -9.08 -3.66 -8.06
CA LEU A 131 -10.40 -3.27 -7.56
C LEU A 131 -11.30 -2.70 -8.68
N CYS A 132 -10.73 -1.93 -9.61
CA CYS A 132 -11.45 -1.44 -10.79
C CYS A 132 -11.95 -2.59 -11.66
N MET A 133 -11.10 -3.56 -11.95
CA MET A 133 -11.46 -4.75 -12.72
C MET A 133 -12.53 -5.60 -12.01
N TYR A 134 -12.42 -5.73 -10.70
CA TYR A 134 -13.43 -6.41 -9.89
C TYR A 134 -14.79 -5.70 -9.97
N TYR A 135 -14.81 -4.36 -9.86
CA TYR A 135 -16.02 -3.56 -9.98
C TYR A 135 -16.69 -3.73 -11.35
N ILE A 136 -15.94 -3.64 -12.45
CA ILE A 136 -16.47 -3.81 -13.81
C ILE A 136 -17.14 -5.18 -13.96
N LYS A 137 -16.49 -6.24 -13.48
CA LYS A 137 -17.01 -7.60 -13.55
C LYS A 137 -18.31 -7.76 -12.77
N THR A 138 -18.39 -7.20 -11.58
CA THR A 138 -19.58 -7.26 -10.73
C THR A 138 -20.72 -6.42 -11.30
N ALA A 139 -20.43 -5.29 -11.94
CA ALA A 139 -21.42 -4.47 -12.62
C ALA A 139 -22.01 -5.15 -13.85
N ASP A 140 -21.19 -5.84 -14.67
CA ASP A 140 -21.65 -6.61 -15.83
C ASP A 140 -22.54 -7.80 -15.42
N GLU A 141 -22.17 -8.54 -14.38
CA GLU A 141 -23.00 -9.63 -13.86
C GLU A 141 -24.37 -9.14 -13.33
N GLY A 142 -24.40 -7.98 -12.70
CA GLY A 142 -25.64 -7.33 -12.24
C GLY A 142 -26.55 -6.92 -13.40
N ALA A 143 -25.99 -6.39 -14.48
CA ALA A 143 -26.74 -6.01 -15.68
C ALA A 143 -27.34 -7.20 -16.42
N VAL A 144 -26.59 -8.30 -16.54
CA VAL A 144 -27.04 -9.53 -17.20
C VAL A 144 -28.16 -10.22 -16.41
N THR A 145 -28.11 -10.22 -15.09
CA THR A 145 -29.15 -10.84 -14.24
C THR A 145 -30.48 -10.10 -14.36
N HIS A 146 -30.48 -8.79 -14.57
CA HIS A 146 -31.68 -8.01 -14.76
C HIS A 146 -32.31 -8.16 -16.14
N GLN A 147 -31.49 -8.36 -17.20
CA GLN A 147 -32.02 -8.62 -18.56
C GLN A 147 -32.64 -10.00 -18.71
N SER A 148 -32.28 -10.97 -17.85
CA SER A 148 -32.87 -12.32 -17.89
C SER A 148 -34.19 -12.46 -17.13
N LEU A 149 -34.66 -11.40 -16.45
CA LEU A 149 -35.92 -11.37 -15.68
C LEU A 149 -37.06 -10.63 -16.40
N PHE A 150 -36.81 -10.11 -17.61
CA PHE A 150 -37.80 -9.53 -18.53
C PHE A 150 -37.80 -10.30 -19.84
#